data_912089e6f9f8ae16bf2f7395369b136b
#
_entry.id   912089e6f9f8ae16bf2f7395369b136b
#
_cell.length_a   1.000
_cell.length_b   1.000
_cell.length_c   1.000
_cell.angle_alpha   90.00
_cell.angle_beta   90.00
_cell.angle_gamma   90.00
#
_symmetry.space_group_name_H-M   'P 1'
#
loop_
_entity.id
_entity.type
_entity.pdbx_description
1 polymer ?
#
loop_
_entity_poly.entity_id
_entity_poly.type
_entity_poly.pdbx_seq_one_letter_code
_entity_poly.pdbx_strand_id
1 'polypeptide(L)'
;MKKNSEIVSWDEYTRIHGGKQIKTINPSIQSGSTVLFESYEDLVLAISDKYPGVTYGTGGLSTQKDFESALCKLENGHSSFAFSSGLSAIINTLMTLTKSGDEILLCDNVYGPTARFCDSVLDRYNIKTTHIPSNVGANISEYVSSDTKLIFLESPGSNTFEMQDIRAISKFAQQRNITTVIDNTWATPIFLRPLDLGIDISIHSATKYICGYSDMLMGCVTVNEKYSKQYHDFYHSMEKYTNPQDCYLAL
;
A
#
# COMPACT_ATOMS: atom_id res chain seq x y z
N MET A 1 0.32 -21.66 -13.94
CA MET A 1 1.38 -21.96 -12.98
C MET A 1 2.80 -21.57 -13.41
N LYS A 2 3.11 -21.25 -14.67
CA LYS A 2 4.46 -20.83 -15.10
C LYS A 2 4.83 -19.34 -14.84
N LYS A 3 3.87 -18.48 -14.50
CA LYS A 3 4.13 -17.05 -14.24
C LYS A 3 4.61 -16.73 -12.81
N ASN A 4 4.48 -17.64 -11.86
CA ASN A 4 4.82 -17.38 -10.45
C ASN A 4 6.31 -17.62 -10.13
N SER A 5 7.06 -18.29 -11.01
CA SER A 5 8.50 -18.51 -10.81
C SER A 5 9.39 -17.32 -11.21
N GLU A 6 8.84 -16.32 -11.91
CA GLU A 6 9.57 -15.10 -12.28
C GLU A 6 9.50 -14.00 -11.20
N ILE A 7 8.70 -14.22 -10.14
CA ILE A 7 8.46 -13.22 -9.09
C ILE A 7 9.60 -13.19 -8.09
N VAL A 8 10.31 -14.30 -7.91
CA VAL A 8 11.51 -14.36 -7.08
C VAL A 8 12.71 -14.01 -7.96
N SER A 9 13.00 -12.72 -8.12
CA SER A 9 14.32 -12.31 -8.58
C SER A 9 15.29 -12.63 -7.45
N TRP A 10 16.07 -13.68 -7.64
CA TRP A 10 17.18 -14.00 -6.76
C TRP A 10 18.28 -12.97 -6.95
N ASP A 11 18.13 -11.80 -6.32
CA ASP A 11 19.23 -10.85 -6.25
C ASP A 11 20.29 -11.44 -5.33
N GLU A 12 21.50 -11.61 -5.85
CA GLU A 12 22.62 -12.17 -5.08
C GLU A 12 23.08 -11.13 -4.05
N TYR A 13 22.80 -11.38 -2.77
CA TYR A 13 23.31 -10.54 -1.68
C TYR A 13 24.75 -10.93 -1.34
N THR A 14 25.66 -10.00 -1.57
CA THR A 14 27.10 -10.21 -1.37
C THR A 14 27.58 -9.53 -0.10
N ARG A 15 28.27 -10.26 0.76
CA ARG A 15 28.98 -9.77 1.94
C ARG A 15 30.44 -10.20 1.90
N ILE A 16 31.32 -9.43 2.56
CA ILE A 16 32.72 -9.79 2.72
C ILE A 16 32.97 -10.20 4.16
N HIS A 17 33.48 -11.41 4.37
CA HIS A 17 33.90 -11.90 5.68
C HIS A 17 35.24 -12.63 5.54
N GLY A 18 36.21 -12.26 6.37
CA GLY A 18 37.57 -12.84 6.29
C GLY A 18 38.23 -12.70 4.92
N GLY A 19 37.96 -11.61 4.18
CA GLY A 19 38.49 -11.38 2.83
C GLY A 19 37.83 -12.20 1.72
N LYS A 20 36.79 -12.98 2.02
CA LYS A 20 36.03 -13.78 1.05
C LYS A 20 34.62 -13.26 0.89
N GLN A 21 34.10 -13.30 -0.33
CA GLN A 21 32.71 -13.02 -0.62
C GLN A 21 31.80 -14.15 -0.15
N ILE A 22 30.78 -13.81 0.63
CA ILE A 22 29.68 -14.69 0.98
C ILE A 22 28.44 -14.21 0.23
N LYS A 23 27.85 -15.08 -0.57
CA LYS A 23 26.60 -14.84 -1.28
C LYS A 23 25.50 -15.63 -0.61
N THR A 24 24.37 -14.99 -0.35
CA THR A 24 23.17 -15.63 0.20
C THR A 24 21.99 -15.39 -0.71
N ILE A 25 21.02 -16.31 -0.70
CA ILE A 25 19.78 -16.15 -1.44
C ILE A 25 18.88 -15.10 -0.77
N ASN A 26 18.85 -15.13 0.57
CA ASN A 26 18.01 -14.21 1.33
C ASN A 26 18.67 -12.84 1.48
N PRO A 27 17.91 -11.74 1.45
CA PRO A 27 18.41 -10.41 1.75
C PRO A 27 18.97 -10.35 3.17
N SER A 28 19.81 -9.37 3.44
CA SER A 28 20.23 -9.08 4.81
C SER A 28 19.19 -8.20 5.48
N ILE A 29 18.92 -8.43 6.75
CA ILE A 29 18.13 -7.48 7.55
C ILE A 29 19.01 -6.27 7.83
N GLN A 30 18.67 -5.13 7.22
CA GLN A 30 19.32 -3.86 7.49
C GLN A 30 18.43 -3.01 8.43
N SER A 31 18.94 -2.73 9.62
CA SER A 31 18.27 -1.92 10.64
C SER A 31 19.17 -0.76 11.05
N GLY A 32 18.64 0.43 11.11
CA GLY A 32 19.38 1.62 11.50
C GLY A 32 18.52 2.88 11.43
N SER A 33 18.92 3.90 12.15
CA SER A 33 18.28 5.23 12.09
C SER A 33 19.11 6.20 11.26
N THR A 34 20.38 6.36 11.61
CA THR A 34 21.26 7.35 10.98
C THR A 34 21.94 6.76 9.74
N VAL A 35 21.88 7.51 8.65
CA VAL A 35 22.62 7.22 7.41
C VAL A 35 23.88 8.09 7.36
N LEU A 36 25.00 7.50 7.00
CA LEU A 36 26.25 8.22 6.78
C LEU A 36 26.39 8.55 5.29
N PHE A 37 26.72 9.78 4.98
CA PHE A 37 26.95 10.25 3.62
C PHE A 37 28.44 10.12 3.29
N GLU A 38 28.76 9.81 2.04
CA GLU A 38 30.15 9.65 1.58
C GLU A 38 30.86 11.00 1.48
N SER A 39 30.11 12.09 1.27
CA SER A 39 30.66 13.45 1.12
C SER A 39 29.79 14.50 1.82
N TYR A 40 30.38 15.69 2.04
CA TYR A 40 29.63 16.86 2.50
C TYR A 40 28.62 17.35 1.46
N GLU A 41 28.94 17.21 0.19
CA GLU A 41 28.06 17.53 -0.93
C GLU A 41 26.78 16.65 -0.90
N ASP A 42 26.92 15.35 -0.63
CA ASP A 42 25.76 14.45 -0.47
C ASP A 42 24.88 14.85 0.71
N LEU A 43 25.49 15.24 1.84
CA LEU A 43 24.73 15.77 2.97
C LEU A 43 23.94 17.03 2.59
N VAL A 44 24.55 17.96 1.84
CA VAL A 44 23.86 19.19 1.37
C VAL A 44 22.71 18.85 0.43
N LEU A 45 22.87 17.85 -0.45
CA LEU A 45 21.78 17.36 -1.30
C LEU A 45 20.66 16.75 -0.46
N ALA A 46 20.99 15.98 0.58
CA ALA A 46 20.00 15.38 1.48
C ALA A 46 19.20 16.44 2.24
N ILE A 47 19.85 17.48 2.78
CA ILE A 47 19.20 18.59 3.47
C ILE A 47 18.27 19.38 2.54
N SER A 48 18.57 19.42 1.25
CA SER A 48 17.79 20.14 0.24
C SER A 48 16.78 19.26 -0.51
N ASP A 49 16.49 18.05 -0.03
CA ASP A 49 15.59 17.06 -0.64
C ASP A 49 15.94 16.69 -2.10
N LYS A 50 17.24 16.74 -2.44
CA LYS A 50 17.77 16.42 -3.79
C LYS A 50 18.65 15.17 -3.83
N TYR A 51 18.91 14.57 -2.67
CA TYR A 51 19.70 13.34 -2.60
C TYR A 51 18.85 12.15 -3.12
N PRO A 52 19.37 11.35 -4.06
CA PRO A 52 18.59 10.27 -4.67
C PRO A 52 18.46 9.02 -3.78
N GLY A 53 19.17 8.96 -2.66
CA GLY A 53 19.20 7.83 -1.74
C GLY A 53 18.38 8.05 -0.48
N VAL A 54 18.47 7.08 0.44
CA VAL A 54 17.86 7.17 1.77
C VAL A 54 18.66 8.15 2.63
N THR A 55 17.98 9.06 3.30
CA THR A 55 18.60 10.09 4.14
C THR A 55 18.51 9.78 5.62
N TYR A 56 17.54 8.96 6.02
CA TYR A 56 17.31 8.53 7.40
C TYR A 56 16.51 7.21 7.44
N GLY A 57 16.62 6.46 8.50
CA GLY A 57 16.03 5.13 8.63
C GLY A 57 14.50 5.07 8.49
N THR A 58 13.77 6.17 8.81
CA THR A 58 12.31 6.23 8.59
C THR A 58 11.93 6.20 7.11
N GLY A 59 12.83 6.61 6.21
CA GLY A 59 12.64 6.50 4.76
C GLY A 59 12.70 5.06 4.21
N GLY A 60 13.03 4.08 5.07
CA GLY A 60 13.20 2.67 4.73
C GLY A 60 14.60 2.38 4.17
N LEU A 61 15.29 1.43 4.80
CA LEU A 61 16.57 0.91 4.34
C LEU A 61 16.35 -0.23 3.32
N SER A 62 17.43 -0.94 2.93
CA SER A 62 17.36 -1.94 1.87
C SER A 62 16.27 -2.99 2.10
N THR A 63 16.10 -3.51 3.33
CA THR A 63 15.12 -4.56 3.62
C THR A 63 13.67 -4.12 3.35
N GLN A 64 13.31 -2.90 3.76
CA GLN A 64 11.99 -2.34 3.46
C GLN A 64 11.82 -2.11 1.96
N LYS A 65 12.85 -1.59 1.28
CA LYS A 65 12.82 -1.34 -0.16
C LYS A 65 12.73 -2.63 -0.99
N ASP A 66 13.39 -3.68 -0.55
CA ASP A 66 13.29 -5.01 -1.17
C ASP A 66 11.84 -5.55 -1.09
N PHE A 67 11.20 -5.44 0.08
CA PHE A 67 9.80 -5.81 0.25
C PHE A 67 8.87 -4.96 -0.63
N GLU A 68 9.01 -3.63 -0.59
CA GLU A 68 8.22 -2.71 -1.40
C GLU A 68 8.36 -3.02 -2.90
N SER A 69 9.59 -3.30 -3.36
CA SER A 69 9.86 -3.68 -4.75
C SER A 69 9.23 -5.02 -5.14
N ALA A 70 9.31 -6.02 -4.27
CA ALA A 70 8.73 -7.34 -4.52
C ALA A 70 7.20 -7.25 -4.62
N LEU A 71 6.56 -6.55 -3.68
CA LEU A 71 5.11 -6.33 -3.70
C LEU A 71 4.66 -5.56 -4.94
N CYS A 72 5.39 -4.50 -5.30
CA CYS A 72 5.09 -3.70 -6.48
C CYS A 72 5.07 -4.55 -7.76
N LYS A 73 6.04 -5.46 -7.91
CA LYS A 73 6.08 -6.42 -9.04
C LYS A 73 4.90 -7.39 -9.00
N LEU A 74 4.54 -7.91 -7.81
CA LEU A 74 3.41 -8.83 -7.63
C LEU A 74 2.08 -8.21 -8.04
N GLU A 75 1.85 -6.96 -7.63
CA GLU A 75 0.62 -6.21 -7.91
C GLU A 75 0.59 -5.58 -9.32
N ASN A 76 1.69 -5.66 -10.08
CA ASN A 76 1.85 -4.92 -11.33
C ASN A 76 1.63 -3.41 -11.14
N GLY A 77 2.13 -2.88 -10.01
CA GLY A 77 1.99 -1.49 -9.62
C GLY A 77 3.14 -0.61 -10.10
N HIS A 78 3.05 0.67 -9.77
CA HIS A 78 4.12 1.65 -10.02
C HIS A 78 5.00 1.86 -8.79
N SER A 79 4.41 1.95 -7.60
CA SER A 79 5.11 2.09 -6.33
C SER A 79 4.38 1.36 -5.21
N SER A 80 5.13 0.80 -4.26
CA SER A 80 4.58 0.20 -3.05
C SER A 80 5.19 0.79 -1.79
N PHE A 81 4.46 0.72 -0.70
CA PHE A 81 4.80 1.33 0.58
C PHE A 81 4.43 0.39 1.73
N ALA A 82 5.34 0.21 2.67
CA ALA A 82 5.16 -0.62 3.85
C ALA A 82 4.64 0.19 5.05
N PHE A 83 3.75 -0.39 5.83
CA PHE A 83 3.14 0.22 7.03
C PHE A 83 3.19 -0.75 8.21
N SER A 84 3.15 -0.22 9.41
CA SER A 84 3.21 -1.00 10.65
C SER A 84 1.99 -1.92 10.88
N SER A 85 0.89 -1.72 10.17
CA SER A 85 -0.30 -2.60 10.21
C SER A 85 -1.21 -2.36 9.00
N GLY A 86 -2.12 -3.30 8.71
CA GLY A 86 -3.13 -3.14 7.67
C GLY A 86 -4.01 -1.91 7.90
N LEU A 87 -4.49 -1.71 9.14
CA LEU A 87 -5.29 -0.52 9.45
C LEU A 87 -4.49 0.78 9.29
N SER A 88 -3.21 0.79 9.66
CA SER A 88 -2.33 1.94 9.39
C SER A 88 -2.22 2.23 7.89
N ALA A 89 -2.10 1.21 7.05
CA ALA A 89 -2.11 1.36 5.60
C ALA A 89 -3.41 1.99 5.10
N ILE A 90 -4.56 1.52 5.57
CA ILE A 90 -5.89 2.05 5.22
C ILE A 90 -6.03 3.51 5.65
N ILE A 91 -5.77 3.81 6.93
CA ILE A 91 -5.89 5.16 7.50
C ILE A 91 -5.04 6.15 6.70
N ASN A 92 -3.77 5.81 6.47
CA ASN A 92 -2.86 6.69 5.73
C ASN A 92 -3.29 6.86 4.27
N THR A 93 -3.84 5.83 3.63
CA THR A 93 -4.40 5.94 2.28
C THR A 93 -5.56 6.93 2.23
N LEU A 94 -6.52 6.79 3.13
CA LEU A 94 -7.67 7.68 3.19
C LEU A 94 -7.25 9.13 3.46
N MET A 95 -6.35 9.36 4.42
CA MET A 95 -5.81 10.70 4.74
C MET A 95 -5.00 11.31 3.60
N THR A 96 -4.30 10.49 2.81
CA THR A 96 -3.54 10.97 1.64
C THR A 96 -4.46 11.47 0.53
N LEU A 97 -5.62 10.85 0.36
CA LEU A 97 -6.46 11.00 -0.82
C LEU A 97 -7.66 11.92 -0.60
N THR A 98 -7.99 12.25 0.63
CA THR A 98 -9.17 13.05 0.98
C THR A 98 -8.82 14.28 1.78
N LYS A 99 -9.68 15.27 1.70
CA LYS A 99 -9.61 16.53 2.45
C LYS A 99 -11.01 16.93 2.93
N SER A 100 -11.07 17.92 3.81
CA SER A 100 -12.34 18.48 4.28
C SER A 100 -13.28 18.84 3.11
N GLY A 101 -14.53 18.38 3.19
CA GLY A 101 -15.56 18.55 2.19
C GLY A 101 -15.68 17.38 1.20
N ASP A 102 -14.73 16.45 1.17
CA ASP A 102 -14.79 15.28 0.31
C ASP A 102 -15.77 14.22 0.87
N GLU A 103 -16.31 13.38 -0.02
CA GLU A 103 -17.13 12.22 0.32
C GLU A 103 -16.42 10.93 -0.12
N ILE A 104 -16.48 9.93 0.76
CA ILE A 104 -16.04 8.55 0.51
C ILE A 104 -17.28 7.65 0.37
N LEU A 105 -17.36 6.90 -0.73
CA LEU A 105 -18.28 5.75 -0.80
C LEU A 105 -17.57 4.53 -0.24
N LEU A 106 -18.10 3.95 0.82
CA LEU A 106 -17.54 2.83 1.56
C LEU A 106 -18.46 1.62 1.44
N CYS A 107 -17.93 0.50 0.91
CA CYS A 107 -18.73 -0.73 0.87
C CYS A 107 -19.07 -1.22 2.28
N ASP A 108 -20.27 -1.75 2.44
CA ASP A 108 -20.82 -2.21 3.73
C ASP A 108 -20.18 -3.51 4.26
N ASN A 109 -19.45 -4.23 3.40
CA ASN A 109 -18.76 -5.48 3.74
C ASN A 109 -17.27 -5.28 4.09
N VAL A 110 -16.80 -4.04 4.28
CA VAL A 110 -15.40 -3.76 4.63
C VAL A 110 -15.07 -4.16 6.07
N TYR A 111 -13.79 -4.31 6.34
CA TYR A 111 -13.26 -4.55 7.68
C TYR A 111 -13.83 -3.54 8.70
N GLY A 112 -14.42 -4.05 9.79
CA GLY A 112 -15.14 -3.22 10.76
C GLY A 112 -14.35 -2.02 11.33
N PRO A 113 -13.05 -2.13 11.65
CA PRO A 113 -12.23 -0.98 12.03
C PRO A 113 -12.08 0.07 10.94
N THR A 114 -12.12 -0.29 9.65
CA THR A 114 -12.14 0.68 8.53
C THR A 114 -13.40 1.52 8.57
N ALA A 115 -14.56 0.87 8.66
CA ALA A 115 -15.84 1.57 8.78
C ALA A 115 -15.85 2.49 10.00
N ARG A 116 -15.44 1.99 11.16
CA ARG A 116 -15.36 2.77 12.39
C ARG A 116 -14.46 3.99 12.30
N PHE A 117 -13.29 3.86 11.62
CA PHE A 117 -12.41 5.00 11.36
C PHE A 117 -13.08 6.04 10.47
N CYS A 118 -13.73 5.61 9.40
CA CYS A 118 -14.46 6.50 8.49
C CYS A 118 -15.59 7.25 9.23
N ASP A 119 -16.43 6.51 9.96
CA ASP A 119 -17.62 7.08 10.59
C ASP A 119 -17.31 7.96 11.81
N SER A 120 -16.20 7.72 12.53
CA SER A 120 -15.92 8.42 13.78
C SER A 120 -14.75 9.39 13.71
N VAL A 121 -13.72 9.09 12.92
CA VAL A 121 -12.53 9.94 12.85
C VAL A 121 -12.60 10.88 11.66
N LEU A 122 -12.89 10.38 10.46
CA LEU A 122 -12.96 11.23 9.25
C LEU A 122 -14.08 12.25 9.33
N ASP A 123 -15.22 11.90 9.96
CA ASP A 123 -16.32 12.83 10.23
C ASP A 123 -15.86 14.08 10.99
N ARG A 124 -14.95 13.93 11.95
CA ARG A 124 -14.36 15.06 12.70
C ARG A 124 -13.52 16.00 11.84
N TYR A 125 -13.04 15.51 10.68
CA TYR A 125 -12.31 16.31 9.69
C TYR A 125 -13.21 16.79 8.55
N ASN A 126 -14.55 16.68 8.73
CA ASN A 126 -15.54 17.05 7.72
C ASN A 126 -15.36 16.29 6.40
N ILE A 127 -15.02 15.00 6.49
CA ILE A 127 -14.99 14.06 5.37
C ILE A 127 -16.17 13.11 5.56
N LYS A 128 -17.12 13.18 4.63
CA LYS A 128 -18.35 12.40 4.70
C LYS A 128 -18.11 10.95 4.27
N THR A 129 -18.73 10.01 4.97
CA THR A 129 -18.79 8.60 4.57
C THR A 129 -20.21 8.22 4.20
N THR A 130 -20.39 7.67 3.00
CA THR A 130 -21.66 7.10 2.53
C THR A 130 -21.47 5.61 2.33
N HIS A 131 -22.18 4.80 3.11
CA HIS A 131 -22.13 3.34 2.98
C HIS A 131 -22.92 2.90 1.74
N ILE A 132 -22.35 2.00 0.96
CA ILE A 132 -22.95 1.45 -0.25
C ILE A 132 -23.00 -0.09 -0.16
N PRO A 133 -24.04 -0.72 -0.76
CA PRO A 133 -24.14 -2.18 -0.76
C PRO A 133 -22.95 -2.82 -1.47
N SER A 134 -22.45 -3.95 -0.94
CA SER A 134 -21.37 -4.72 -1.55
C SER A 134 -21.69 -5.22 -2.97
N ASN A 135 -22.97 -5.43 -3.29
CA ASN A 135 -23.43 -5.87 -4.60
C ASN A 135 -23.82 -4.73 -5.56
N VAL A 136 -23.46 -3.49 -5.25
CA VAL A 136 -23.86 -2.29 -6.03
C VAL A 136 -23.47 -2.39 -7.51
N GLY A 137 -22.31 -2.92 -7.84
CA GLY A 137 -21.83 -3.10 -9.22
C GLY A 137 -22.02 -1.87 -10.10
N ALA A 138 -22.67 -2.04 -11.25
CA ALA A 138 -22.92 -0.96 -12.19
C ALA A 138 -23.87 0.13 -11.69
N ASN A 139 -24.67 -0.16 -10.64
CA ASN A 139 -25.61 0.80 -10.04
C ASN A 139 -24.93 1.81 -9.11
N ILE A 140 -23.60 1.76 -9.00
CA ILE A 140 -22.83 2.69 -8.17
C ILE A 140 -23.12 4.17 -8.48
N SER A 141 -23.57 4.48 -9.70
CA SER A 141 -23.97 5.83 -10.11
C SER A 141 -25.09 6.44 -9.27
N GLU A 142 -25.93 5.63 -8.62
CA GLU A 142 -27.04 6.07 -7.78
C GLU A 142 -26.56 6.67 -6.43
N TYR A 143 -25.33 6.35 -6.02
CA TYR A 143 -24.73 6.77 -4.76
C TYR A 143 -23.74 7.92 -4.91
N VAL A 144 -23.29 8.23 -6.12
CA VAL A 144 -22.28 9.26 -6.38
C VAL A 144 -22.88 10.65 -6.34
N SER A 145 -22.29 11.53 -5.54
CA SER A 145 -22.58 12.97 -5.49
C SER A 145 -21.49 13.80 -6.18
N SER A 146 -21.64 15.13 -6.19
CA SER A 146 -20.58 16.06 -6.65
C SER A 146 -19.34 16.03 -5.76
N ASP A 147 -19.48 15.66 -4.51
CA ASP A 147 -18.44 15.68 -3.49
C ASP A 147 -17.73 14.33 -3.36
N THR A 148 -18.24 13.29 -4.05
CA THR A 148 -17.66 11.95 -4.05
C THR A 148 -16.24 12.00 -4.66
N LYS A 149 -15.25 11.73 -3.82
CA LYS A 149 -13.83 11.76 -4.18
C LYS A 149 -13.22 10.37 -4.29
N LEU A 150 -13.71 9.44 -3.49
CA LEU A 150 -13.11 8.13 -3.34
C LEU A 150 -14.18 7.04 -3.18
N ILE A 151 -13.94 5.88 -3.80
CA ILE A 151 -14.68 4.64 -3.60
C ILE A 151 -13.74 3.64 -2.94
N PHE A 152 -14.11 3.16 -1.75
CA PHE A 152 -13.36 2.15 -1.00
C PHE A 152 -14.07 0.81 -1.05
N LEU A 153 -13.38 -0.20 -1.55
CA LEU A 153 -13.87 -1.55 -1.78
C LEU A 153 -13.11 -2.55 -0.89
N GLU A 154 -13.73 -3.71 -0.64
CA GLU A 154 -13.07 -4.90 -0.13
C GLU A 154 -13.69 -6.12 -0.79
N SER A 155 -12.93 -6.88 -1.57
CA SER A 155 -13.46 -8.01 -2.34
C SER A 155 -12.45 -9.15 -2.44
N PRO A 156 -12.74 -10.33 -1.87
CA PRO A 156 -13.90 -10.67 -1.03
C PRO A 156 -14.01 -9.82 0.23
N GLY A 157 -15.24 -9.54 0.67
CA GLY A 157 -15.52 -8.76 1.86
C GLY A 157 -15.16 -9.44 3.16
N SER A 158 -14.92 -8.63 4.20
CA SER A 158 -14.59 -9.10 5.54
C SER A 158 -15.76 -9.89 6.14
N ASN A 159 -15.49 -11.10 6.62
CA ASN A 159 -16.43 -12.02 7.26
C ASN A 159 -17.56 -12.59 6.38
N THR A 160 -18.06 -11.86 5.44
CA THR A 160 -19.24 -12.21 4.64
C THR A 160 -18.90 -12.69 3.25
N PHE A 161 -17.69 -12.36 2.76
CA PHE A 161 -17.08 -12.85 1.53
C PHE A 161 -17.83 -12.49 0.22
N GLU A 162 -18.69 -11.49 0.24
CA GLU A 162 -19.30 -10.99 -1.00
C GLU A 162 -18.23 -10.46 -1.95
N MET A 163 -18.44 -10.77 -3.23
CA MET A 163 -17.60 -10.32 -4.32
C MET A 163 -18.23 -9.09 -4.99
N GLN A 164 -17.38 -8.13 -5.32
CA GLN A 164 -17.82 -6.90 -5.99
C GLN A 164 -17.48 -6.95 -7.48
N ASP A 165 -18.31 -6.27 -8.30
CA ASP A 165 -18.00 -6.08 -9.72
C ASP A 165 -16.95 -4.96 -9.88
N ILE A 166 -15.70 -5.31 -9.59
CA ILE A 166 -14.56 -4.40 -9.62
C ILE A 166 -14.43 -3.71 -10.99
N ARG A 167 -14.67 -4.45 -12.09
CA ARG A 167 -14.54 -3.90 -13.46
C ARG A 167 -15.60 -2.84 -13.75
N ALA A 168 -16.84 -3.07 -13.37
CA ALA A 168 -17.90 -2.10 -13.56
C ALA A 168 -17.64 -0.83 -12.73
N ILE A 169 -17.26 -1.01 -11.47
CA ILE A 169 -16.99 0.09 -10.55
C ILE A 169 -15.76 0.90 -11.00
N SER A 170 -14.63 0.26 -11.33
CA SER A 170 -13.42 0.95 -11.76
C SER A 170 -13.64 1.74 -13.06
N LYS A 171 -14.33 1.14 -14.04
CA LYS A 171 -14.68 1.81 -15.29
C LYS A 171 -15.54 3.06 -15.08
N PHE A 172 -16.55 2.97 -14.20
CA PHE A 172 -17.40 4.11 -13.83
C PHE A 172 -16.58 5.21 -13.16
N ALA A 173 -15.75 4.84 -12.17
CA ALA A 173 -14.94 5.77 -11.41
C ALA A 173 -13.94 6.52 -12.30
N GLN A 174 -13.28 5.83 -13.24
CA GLN A 174 -12.37 6.44 -14.20
C GLN A 174 -13.07 7.51 -15.07
N GLN A 175 -14.31 7.25 -15.54
CA GLN A 175 -15.08 8.21 -16.33
C GLN A 175 -15.45 9.47 -15.56
N ARG A 176 -15.50 9.40 -14.24
CA ARG A 176 -15.85 10.50 -13.32
C ARG A 176 -14.66 11.08 -12.59
N ASN A 177 -13.44 10.58 -12.85
CA ASN A 177 -12.22 10.95 -12.14
C ASN A 177 -12.33 10.78 -10.62
N ILE A 178 -13.02 9.71 -10.19
CA ILE A 178 -13.15 9.30 -8.79
C ILE A 178 -12.06 8.27 -8.51
N THR A 179 -11.35 8.43 -7.38
CA THR A 179 -10.28 7.51 -6.97
C THR A 179 -10.86 6.19 -6.46
N THR A 180 -10.24 5.09 -6.85
CA THR A 180 -10.64 3.75 -6.40
C THR A 180 -9.56 3.13 -5.52
N VAL A 181 -9.98 2.64 -4.36
CA VAL A 181 -9.14 1.93 -3.38
C VAL A 181 -9.77 0.59 -3.07
N ILE A 182 -8.98 -0.47 -2.99
CA ILE A 182 -9.46 -1.79 -2.58
C ILE A 182 -8.57 -2.39 -1.50
N ASP A 183 -9.18 -2.91 -0.46
CA ASP A 183 -8.52 -3.86 0.44
C ASP A 183 -8.55 -5.24 -0.24
N ASN A 184 -7.38 -5.68 -0.69
CA ASN A 184 -7.17 -6.94 -1.41
C ASN A 184 -6.56 -8.02 -0.50
N THR A 185 -6.67 -7.85 0.80
CA THR A 185 -6.06 -8.74 1.80
C THR A 185 -6.46 -10.19 1.59
N TRP A 186 -7.74 -10.45 1.30
CA TRP A 186 -8.28 -11.82 1.19
C TRP A 186 -7.85 -12.53 -0.10
N ALA A 187 -7.98 -11.87 -1.24
CA ALA A 187 -7.63 -12.47 -2.52
C ALA A 187 -6.12 -12.52 -2.77
N THR A 188 -5.35 -11.58 -2.25
CA THR A 188 -3.92 -11.38 -2.51
C THR A 188 -3.59 -11.15 -3.99
N PRO A 189 -2.38 -10.70 -4.35
CA PRO A 189 -1.99 -10.54 -5.75
C PRO A 189 -1.94 -11.83 -6.55
N ILE A 190 -2.01 -12.98 -5.87
CA ILE A 190 -1.99 -14.31 -6.51
C ILE A 190 -3.30 -14.60 -7.23
N PHE A 191 -4.44 -14.24 -6.61
CA PHE A 191 -5.76 -14.50 -7.16
C PHE A 191 -6.40 -13.29 -7.80
N LEU A 192 -6.05 -12.08 -7.35
CA LEU A 192 -6.61 -10.84 -7.85
C LEU A 192 -5.53 -9.74 -7.90
N ARG A 193 -5.32 -9.15 -9.07
CA ARG A 193 -4.53 -7.93 -9.27
C ARG A 193 -5.46 -6.77 -9.59
N PRO A 194 -5.87 -5.99 -8.61
CA PRO A 194 -6.88 -4.94 -8.82
C PRO A 194 -6.42 -3.85 -9.78
N LEU A 195 -5.13 -3.51 -9.79
CA LEU A 195 -4.58 -2.50 -10.69
C LEU A 195 -4.74 -2.89 -12.16
N ASP A 196 -4.63 -4.19 -12.50
CA ASP A 196 -4.90 -4.71 -13.84
C ASP A 196 -6.39 -4.58 -14.25
N LEU A 197 -7.27 -4.36 -13.27
CA LEU A 197 -8.71 -4.16 -13.47
C LEU A 197 -9.12 -2.68 -13.46
N GLY A 198 -8.14 -1.78 -13.34
CA GLY A 198 -8.35 -0.34 -13.37
C GLY A 198 -8.59 0.32 -12.00
N ILE A 199 -8.36 -0.39 -10.91
CA ILE A 199 -8.29 0.18 -9.57
C ILE A 199 -7.01 1.01 -9.45
N ASP A 200 -7.07 2.11 -8.72
CA ASP A 200 -5.95 3.01 -8.55
C ASP A 200 -4.98 2.55 -7.46
N ILE A 201 -5.51 1.99 -6.36
CA ILE A 201 -4.74 1.67 -5.15
C ILE A 201 -5.21 0.33 -4.58
N SER A 202 -4.25 -0.57 -4.33
CA SER A 202 -4.44 -1.86 -3.67
C SER A 202 -3.79 -1.83 -2.29
N ILE A 203 -4.53 -2.30 -1.26
CA ILE A 203 -4.08 -2.37 0.12
C ILE A 203 -4.08 -3.83 0.58
N HIS A 204 -3.11 -4.18 1.43
CA HIS A 204 -3.10 -5.46 2.13
C HIS A 204 -2.78 -5.30 3.60
N SER A 205 -3.50 -6.03 4.43
CA SER A 205 -3.00 -6.45 5.73
C SER A 205 -2.01 -7.60 5.50
N ALA A 206 -0.74 -7.27 5.28
CA ALA A 206 0.31 -8.28 5.06
C ALA A 206 0.44 -9.27 6.22
N THR A 207 -0.03 -8.89 7.41
CA THR A 207 -0.26 -9.74 8.59
C THR A 207 -0.95 -11.07 8.27
N LYS A 208 -1.79 -11.11 7.22
CA LYS A 208 -2.62 -12.27 6.88
C LYS A 208 -1.87 -13.21 5.92
N TYR A 209 -2.23 -13.22 4.65
CA TYR A 209 -1.77 -14.24 3.70
C TYR A 209 -0.40 -13.94 3.08
N ILE A 210 0.08 -12.69 3.11
CA ILE A 210 1.44 -12.38 2.67
C ILE A 210 2.44 -12.97 3.68
N CYS A 211 2.24 -12.75 4.97
CA CYS A 211 3.03 -13.38 6.04
C CYS A 211 2.73 -14.88 6.20
N GLY A 212 1.46 -15.24 6.35
CA GLY A 212 0.98 -16.61 6.40
C GLY A 212 1.11 -17.34 7.76
N TYR A 213 1.86 -16.81 8.71
CA TYR A 213 2.23 -17.53 9.95
C TYR A 213 1.71 -16.89 11.25
N SER A 214 1.02 -15.76 11.19
CA SER A 214 0.49 -15.03 12.36
C SER A 214 1.58 -14.56 13.35
N ASP A 215 2.80 -14.31 12.88
CA ASP A 215 3.98 -14.01 13.70
C ASP A 215 4.46 -12.56 13.52
N MET A 216 3.77 -11.76 12.69
CA MET A 216 4.06 -10.34 12.51
C MET A 216 2.81 -9.49 12.27
N LEU A 217 2.95 -8.17 12.41
CA LEU A 217 1.93 -7.17 12.08
C LEU A 217 2.49 -6.21 11.03
N MET A 218 1.89 -6.21 9.83
CA MET A 218 2.29 -5.31 8.77
C MET A 218 1.14 -5.03 7.81
N GLY A 219 1.13 -3.81 7.25
CA GLY A 219 0.28 -3.45 6.12
C GLY A 219 1.13 -2.99 4.95
N CYS A 220 0.54 -2.98 3.78
CA CYS A 220 1.19 -2.43 2.59
C CYS A 220 0.16 -1.89 1.60
N VAL A 221 0.65 -0.98 0.77
CA VAL A 221 -0.14 -0.30 -0.25
C VAL A 221 0.64 -0.32 -1.55
N THR A 222 -0.04 -0.61 -2.65
CA THR A 222 0.50 -0.46 -4.00
C THR A 222 -0.37 0.50 -4.80
N VAL A 223 0.26 1.44 -5.47
CA VAL A 223 -0.41 2.50 -6.24
C VAL A 223 -0.02 2.44 -7.72
N ASN A 224 -0.92 2.92 -8.58
CA ASN A 224 -0.59 3.18 -9.98
C ASN A 224 0.26 4.46 -10.15
N GLU A 225 0.72 4.74 -11.36
CA GLU A 225 1.57 5.88 -11.69
C GLU A 225 0.94 7.22 -11.28
N LYS A 226 -0.38 7.38 -11.49
CA LYS A 226 -1.13 8.60 -11.19
C LYS A 226 -0.98 9.07 -9.74
N TYR A 227 -0.92 8.13 -8.80
CA TYR A 227 -0.87 8.42 -7.36
C TYR A 227 0.51 8.27 -6.74
N SER A 228 1.50 7.80 -7.49
CA SER A 228 2.84 7.50 -6.96
C SER A 228 3.48 8.71 -6.27
N LYS A 229 3.51 9.87 -6.94
CA LYS A 229 4.12 11.07 -6.37
C LYS A 229 3.39 11.55 -5.11
N GLN A 230 2.05 11.66 -5.17
CA GLN A 230 1.25 12.13 -4.03
C GLN A 230 1.45 11.23 -2.80
N TYR A 231 1.49 9.92 -3.05
CA TYR A 231 1.67 8.93 -1.99
C TYR A 231 3.07 8.99 -1.40
N HIS A 232 4.09 9.13 -2.24
CA HIS A 232 5.47 9.28 -1.81
C HIS A 232 5.66 10.52 -0.92
N ASP A 233 5.16 11.67 -1.35
CA ASP A 233 5.27 12.93 -0.61
C ASP A 233 4.59 12.83 0.76
N PHE A 234 3.39 12.22 0.82
CA PHE A 234 2.68 12.01 2.08
C PHE A 234 3.39 11.02 2.99
N TYR A 235 3.87 9.88 2.45
CA TYR A 235 4.59 8.85 3.18
C TYR A 235 5.82 9.43 3.88
N HIS A 236 6.60 10.24 3.16
CA HIS A 236 7.76 10.93 3.71
C HIS A 236 7.37 11.98 4.77
N SER A 237 6.35 12.79 4.50
CA SER A 237 5.90 13.82 5.45
C SER A 237 5.43 13.25 6.79
N MET A 238 4.93 12.02 6.79
CA MET A 238 4.46 11.34 7.99
C MET A 238 5.55 10.48 8.66
N GLU A 239 6.77 10.47 8.13
CA GLU A 239 7.91 9.68 8.62
C GLU A 239 7.50 8.24 8.97
N LYS A 240 6.83 7.57 8.03
CA LYS A 240 6.34 6.21 8.26
C LYS A 240 7.52 5.23 8.39
N TYR A 241 7.44 4.42 9.42
CA TYR A 241 8.43 3.40 9.69
C TYR A 241 7.78 2.03 9.82
N THR A 242 8.40 1.04 9.18
CA THR A 242 8.04 -0.38 9.31
C THR A 242 9.28 -1.14 9.73
N ASN A 243 9.11 -2.06 10.68
CA ASN A 243 10.23 -2.85 11.20
C ASN A 243 10.86 -3.68 10.06
N PRO A 244 12.18 -3.58 9.85
CA PRO A 244 12.86 -4.36 8.80
C PRO A 244 12.76 -5.87 9.01
N GLN A 245 12.62 -6.36 10.23
CA GLN A 245 12.40 -7.79 10.47
C GLN A 245 11.05 -8.26 9.93
N ASP A 246 9.99 -7.45 10.09
CA ASP A 246 8.67 -7.80 9.55
C ASP A 246 8.69 -7.79 8.01
N CYS A 247 9.38 -6.82 7.40
CA CYS A 247 9.58 -6.79 5.95
C CYS A 247 10.38 -8.01 5.45
N TYR A 248 11.39 -8.44 6.19
CA TYR A 248 12.15 -9.65 5.87
C TYR A 248 11.32 -10.92 5.94
N LEU A 249 10.45 -11.04 6.96
CA LEU A 249 9.56 -12.19 7.10
C LEU A 249 8.47 -12.23 6.02
N ALA A 250 8.09 -11.07 5.49
CA ALA A 250 7.09 -10.95 4.43
C ALA A 250 7.66 -11.18 3.02
N LEU A 251 8.99 -11.12 2.86
CA LEU A 251 9.72 -11.46 1.62
C LEU A 251 9.82 -12.96 1.41
#